data_4b76b99426f4a1a401f5f132b442dee0
#
_entry.id   4b76b99426f4a1a401f5f132b442dee0
#
_cell.length_a   1.000
_cell.length_b   1.000
_cell.length_c   1.000
_cell.angle_alpha   90.00
_cell.angle_beta   90.00
_cell.angle_gamma   90.00
#
_symmetry.space_group_name_H-M   'P 1'
#
loop_
_entity.id
_entity.type
_entity.pdbx_description
1 polymer ?
#
loop_
_entity_poly.entity_id
_entity_poly.type
_entity_poly.pdbx_seq_one_letter_code
_entity_poly.pdbx_strand_id
1 'polypeptide(L)'
;MAEPEIAPFERFSIVQECTQLIARFAQRNDARDADALAEMFVKDGVFIRPTKPDQPYKGRESIRDAFRAKPANIVTRHVVANVVVDVVSASEAKAQSYLLLYTAPATEGGLPKADAKQLLGAFDDRIVRDGDGMWKFRERRGSLAMTIGG
;
A
#
# COMPACT_ATOMS: atom_id res chain seq x y z
N MET A 1 5.54 -33.51 2.27
CA MET A 1 5.95 -33.29 0.86
C MET A 1 6.48 -31.88 0.70
N ALA A 2 7.57 -31.73 -0.03
CA ALA A 2 8.05 -30.41 -0.37
C ALA A 2 7.04 -29.73 -1.33
N GLU A 3 6.83 -28.41 -1.18
CA GLU A 3 6.05 -27.65 -2.16
C GLU A 3 6.76 -27.74 -3.53
N PRO A 4 5.99 -27.74 -4.64
CA PRO A 4 6.59 -27.75 -5.97
C PRO A 4 7.47 -26.52 -6.15
N GLU A 5 8.63 -26.72 -6.73
CA GLU A 5 9.56 -25.64 -7.03
C GLU A 5 8.90 -24.67 -8.04
N ILE A 6 8.94 -23.36 -7.72
CA ILE A 6 8.38 -22.32 -8.59
C ILE A 6 9.35 -22.09 -9.75
N ALA A 7 8.86 -22.19 -11.00
CA ALA A 7 9.67 -21.92 -12.17
C ALA A 7 10.20 -20.47 -12.17
N PRO A 8 11.42 -20.22 -12.68
CA PRO A 8 12.02 -18.87 -12.65
C PRO A 8 11.14 -17.79 -13.30
N PHE A 9 10.46 -18.09 -14.40
CA PHE A 9 9.55 -17.13 -15.04
C PHE A 9 8.32 -16.84 -14.17
N GLU A 10 7.76 -17.86 -13.54
CA GLU A 10 6.63 -17.68 -12.62
C GLU A 10 7.04 -16.83 -11.41
N ARG A 11 8.20 -17.09 -10.83
CA ARG A 11 8.76 -16.28 -9.74
C ARG A 11 8.91 -14.82 -10.16
N PHE A 12 9.48 -14.57 -11.33
CA PHE A 12 9.62 -13.22 -11.88
C PHE A 12 8.26 -12.54 -12.04
N SER A 13 7.28 -13.25 -12.57
CA SER A 13 5.92 -12.74 -12.77
C SER A 13 5.26 -12.35 -11.43
N ILE A 14 5.41 -13.19 -10.40
CA ILE A 14 4.88 -12.89 -9.06
C ILE A 14 5.53 -11.62 -8.49
N VAL A 15 6.85 -11.51 -8.57
CA VAL A 15 7.57 -10.32 -8.10
C VAL A 15 7.08 -9.06 -8.82
N GLN A 16 6.90 -9.14 -10.13
CA GLN A 16 6.44 -8.01 -10.94
C GLN A 16 5.00 -7.61 -10.58
N GLU A 17 4.09 -8.57 -10.45
CA GLU A 17 2.69 -8.29 -10.10
C GLU A 17 2.56 -7.69 -8.70
N CYS A 18 3.30 -8.22 -7.73
CA CYS A 18 3.30 -7.67 -6.36
C CYS A 18 3.92 -6.27 -6.31
N THR A 19 4.98 -6.02 -7.05
CA THR A 19 5.60 -4.70 -7.15
C THR A 19 4.61 -3.68 -7.76
N GLN A 20 3.89 -4.07 -8.80
CA GLN A 20 2.85 -3.23 -9.41
C GLN A 20 1.68 -2.97 -8.45
N LEU A 21 1.27 -3.95 -7.67
CA LEU A 21 0.22 -3.78 -6.67
C LEU A 21 0.60 -2.70 -5.65
N ILE A 22 1.83 -2.73 -5.16
CA ILE A 22 2.35 -1.74 -4.20
C ILE A 22 2.35 -0.34 -4.81
N ALA A 23 2.83 -0.18 -6.03
CA ALA A 23 2.86 1.11 -6.72
C ALA A 23 1.44 1.64 -7.00
N ARG A 24 0.53 0.78 -7.44
CA ARG A 24 -0.87 1.16 -7.70
C ARG A 24 -1.59 1.60 -6.43
N PHE A 25 -1.30 0.97 -5.30
CA PHE A 25 -1.87 1.39 -4.02
C PHE A 25 -1.56 2.86 -3.74
N ALA A 26 -0.30 3.27 -3.92
CA ALA A 26 0.11 4.66 -3.73
C ALA A 26 -0.64 5.61 -4.67
N GLN A 27 -0.74 5.27 -5.95
CA GLN A 27 -1.44 6.08 -6.94
C GLN A 27 -2.95 6.19 -6.66
N ARG A 28 -3.61 5.10 -6.29
CA ARG A 28 -5.04 5.10 -5.96
C ARG A 28 -5.32 5.86 -4.67
N ASN A 29 -4.41 5.79 -3.71
CA ASN A 29 -4.48 6.57 -2.49
C ASN A 29 -4.41 8.08 -2.80
N ASP A 30 -3.46 8.49 -3.63
CA ASP A 30 -3.29 9.88 -4.04
C ASP A 30 -4.46 10.39 -4.89
N ALA A 31 -5.04 9.53 -5.71
CA ALA A 31 -6.24 9.83 -6.50
C ALA A 31 -7.54 9.81 -5.69
N ARG A 32 -7.49 9.42 -4.41
CA ARG A 32 -8.66 9.28 -3.51
C ARG A 32 -9.70 8.29 -4.01
N ASP A 33 -9.25 7.28 -4.74
CA ASP A 33 -10.10 6.21 -5.25
C ASP A 33 -10.24 5.11 -4.20
N ALA A 34 -11.09 5.36 -3.21
CA ALA A 34 -11.30 4.47 -2.08
C ALA A 34 -11.83 3.09 -2.50
N ASP A 35 -12.67 3.04 -3.52
CA ASP A 35 -13.25 1.80 -4.02
C ASP A 35 -12.17 0.92 -4.67
N ALA A 36 -11.40 1.47 -5.61
CA ALA A 36 -10.32 0.74 -6.25
C ALA A 36 -9.25 0.29 -5.24
N LEU A 37 -8.94 1.16 -4.26
CA LEU A 37 -7.97 0.84 -3.22
C LEU A 37 -8.44 -0.33 -2.33
N ALA A 38 -9.71 -0.33 -1.92
CA ALA A 38 -10.28 -1.41 -1.12
C ALA A 38 -10.25 -2.76 -1.86
N GLU A 39 -10.50 -2.75 -3.18
CA GLU A 39 -10.43 -3.96 -4.01
C GLU A 39 -9.02 -4.56 -4.12
N MET A 40 -7.99 -3.82 -3.74
CA MET A 40 -6.62 -4.34 -3.66
C MET A 40 -6.39 -5.25 -2.44
N PHE A 41 -7.36 -5.36 -1.54
CA PHE A 41 -7.32 -6.25 -0.39
C PHE A 41 -8.24 -7.44 -0.60
N VAL A 42 -7.89 -8.58 0.01
CA VAL A 42 -8.84 -9.69 0.14
C VAL A 42 -10.02 -9.24 1.02
N LYS A 43 -11.14 -9.97 0.98
CA LYS A 43 -12.37 -9.57 1.67
C LYS A 43 -12.18 -9.28 3.16
N ASP A 44 -11.39 -10.10 3.83
CA ASP A 44 -11.04 -9.99 5.25
C ASP A 44 -9.65 -9.39 5.48
N GLY A 45 -9.13 -8.65 4.51
CA GLY A 45 -7.81 -8.01 4.57
C GLY A 45 -7.70 -7.00 5.71
N VAL A 46 -6.47 -6.74 6.11
CA VAL A 46 -6.16 -5.82 7.21
C VAL A 46 -5.23 -4.71 6.71
N PHE A 47 -5.58 -3.47 7.05
CA PHE A 47 -4.73 -2.31 6.78
C PHE A 47 -4.40 -1.57 8.07
N ILE A 48 -3.13 -1.28 8.28
CA ILE A 48 -2.63 -0.55 9.44
C ILE A 48 -1.84 0.66 8.93
N ARG A 49 -2.33 1.87 9.21
CA ARG A 49 -1.67 3.12 8.81
C ARG A 49 -0.36 3.31 9.55
N PRO A 50 0.69 3.85 8.89
CA PRO A 50 1.93 4.21 9.58
C PRO A 50 1.75 5.15 10.76
N THR A 51 0.79 6.06 10.65
CA THR A 51 0.51 7.09 11.66
C THR A 51 -0.42 6.63 12.79
N LYS A 52 -1.04 5.45 12.66
CA LYS A 52 -2.00 4.92 13.64
C LYS A 52 -1.79 3.40 13.81
N PRO A 53 -0.64 2.99 14.37
CA PRO A 53 -0.30 1.56 14.46
C PRO A 53 -1.24 0.75 15.36
N ASP A 54 -1.94 1.41 16.29
CA ASP A 54 -2.85 0.75 17.24
C ASP A 54 -4.30 0.68 16.75
N GLN A 55 -4.57 1.11 15.51
CA GLN A 55 -5.91 1.16 14.93
C GLN A 55 -5.98 0.41 13.60
N PRO A 56 -5.97 -0.93 13.64
CA PRO A 56 -6.11 -1.71 12.40
C PRO A 56 -7.52 -1.57 11.82
N TYR A 57 -7.60 -1.42 10.51
CA TYR A 57 -8.85 -1.53 9.76
C TYR A 57 -8.97 -2.97 9.26
N LYS A 58 -9.99 -3.68 9.75
CA LYS A 58 -10.21 -5.09 9.45
C LYS A 58 -11.38 -5.27 8.50
N GLY A 59 -11.09 -5.89 7.36
CA GLY A 59 -12.06 -6.13 6.30
C GLY A 59 -12.10 -5.02 5.26
N ARG A 60 -12.39 -5.42 4.03
CA ARG A 60 -12.42 -4.53 2.86
C ARG A 60 -13.36 -3.34 3.04
N GLU A 61 -14.54 -3.55 3.63
CA GLU A 61 -15.51 -2.48 3.88
C GLU A 61 -14.97 -1.43 4.85
N SER A 62 -14.36 -1.88 5.95
CA SER A 62 -13.73 -0.98 6.93
C SER A 62 -12.59 -0.17 6.30
N ILE A 63 -11.79 -0.80 5.44
CA ILE A 63 -10.72 -0.14 4.70
C ILE A 63 -11.29 0.92 3.75
N ARG A 64 -12.33 0.58 2.99
CA ARG A 64 -13.01 1.52 2.09
C ARG A 64 -13.52 2.75 2.83
N ASP A 65 -14.21 2.55 3.93
CA ASP A 65 -14.77 3.63 4.75
C ASP A 65 -13.66 4.54 5.31
N ALA A 66 -12.55 3.95 5.76
CA ALA A 66 -11.40 4.69 6.27
C ALA A 66 -10.78 5.62 5.21
N PHE A 67 -10.69 5.17 3.95
CA PHE A 67 -10.17 5.99 2.86
C PHE A 67 -11.17 7.03 2.38
N ARG A 68 -12.46 6.73 2.37
CA ARG A 68 -13.52 7.71 2.07
C ARG A 68 -13.57 8.85 3.08
N ALA A 69 -13.24 8.59 4.34
CA ALA A 69 -13.25 9.58 5.40
C ALA A 69 -12.07 10.55 5.39
N LYS A 70 -11.08 10.37 4.51
CA LYS A 70 -9.93 11.28 4.40
C LYS A 70 -10.37 12.67 3.92
N PRO A 71 -9.80 13.76 4.50
CA PRO A 71 -10.12 15.12 4.08
C PRO A 71 -9.82 15.34 2.58
N ALA A 72 -10.78 15.93 1.86
CA ALA A 72 -10.63 16.17 0.42
C ALA A 72 -9.75 17.39 0.09
N ASN A 73 -9.48 18.25 1.08
CA ASN A 73 -8.72 19.50 0.91
C ASN A 73 -7.21 19.35 1.08
N ILE A 74 -6.70 18.13 1.05
CA ILE A 74 -5.27 17.83 1.17
C ILE A 74 -4.82 17.09 -0.08
N VAL A 75 -3.76 17.59 -0.70
CA VAL A 75 -3.06 16.89 -1.78
C VAL A 75 -1.97 16.02 -1.18
N THR A 76 -1.90 14.78 -1.59
CA THR A 76 -0.86 13.85 -1.15
C THR A 76 -0.10 13.29 -2.35
N ARG A 77 1.18 12.99 -2.12
CA ARG A 77 1.98 12.13 -3.01
C ARG A 77 2.76 11.15 -2.17
N HIS A 78 2.47 9.88 -2.40
CA HIS A 78 3.19 8.78 -1.78
C HIS A 78 4.26 8.31 -2.77
N VAL A 79 5.52 8.51 -2.40
CA VAL A 79 6.66 8.02 -3.18
C VAL A 79 7.13 6.72 -2.57
N VAL A 80 7.00 5.64 -3.30
CA VAL A 80 7.38 4.29 -2.85
C VAL A 80 8.73 3.93 -3.44
N ALA A 81 9.62 3.40 -2.62
CA ALA A 81 10.96 3.02 -3.02
C ALA A 81 11.41 1.74 -2.28
N ASN A 82 12.54 1.21 -2.69
CA ASN A 82 13.18 0.06 -2.03
C ASN A 82 12.20 -1.12 -1.85
N VAL A 83 11.48 -1.44 -2.92
CA VAL A 83 10.53 -2.55 -2.92
C VAL A 83 11.28 -3.86 -3.05
N VAL A 84 11.09 -4.74 -2.09
CA VAL A 84 11.62 -6.11 -2.11
C VAL A 84 10.45 -7.07 -1.93
N VAL A 85 10.32 -8.00 -2.85
CA VAL A 85 9.28 -9.04 -2.81
C VAL A 85 9.94 -10.40 -2.65
N ASP A 86 9.55 -11.11 -1.61
CA ASP A 86 9.97 -12.48 -1.34
C ASP A 86 8.81 -13.43 -1.65
N VAL A 87 9.00 -14.28 -2.65
CA VAL A 87 8.00 -15.27 -3.06
C VAL A 87 8.03 -16.44 -2.08
N VAL A 88 6.90 -16.66 -1.38
CA VAL A 88 6.76 -17.75 -0.41
C VAL A 88 6.28 -19.02 -1.11
N SER A 89 5.29 -18.88 -2.01
CA SER A 89 4.72 -20.00 -2.79
C SER A 89 4.11 -19.44 -4.08
N ALA A 90 3.52 -20.29 -4.89
CA ALA A 90 2.79 -19.87 -6.09
C ALA A 90 1.59 -18.96 -5.78
N SER A 91 1.14 -18.91 -4.53
CA SER A 91 -0.04 -18.16 -4.09
C SER A 91 0.21 -17.18 -2.94
N GLU A 92 1.43 -17.04 -2.46
CA GLU A 92 1.77 -16.15 -1.35
C GLU A 92 3.13 -15.49 -1.54
N ALA A 93 3.20 -14.20 -1.22
CA ALA A 93 4.42 -13.42 -1.19
C ALA A 93 4.43 -12.51 0.04
N LYS A 94 5.63 -12.13 0.47
CA LYS A 94 5.87 -11.08 1.45
C LYS A 94 6.61 -9.95 0.76
N ALA A 95 6.32 -8.71 1.15
CA ALA A 95 7.02 -7.58 0.58
C ALA A 95 7.33 -6.54 1.65
N GLN A 96 8.41 -5.81 1.41
CA GLN A 96 8.78 -4.62 2.17
C GLN A 96 9.00 -3.48 1.20
N SER A 97 8.63 -2.27 1.63
CA SER A 97 8.86 -1.06 0.83
C SER A 97 9.04 0.14 1.74
N TYR A 98 9.74 1.15 1.25
CA TYR A 98 9.84 2.45 1.92
C TYR A 98 8.84 3.41 1.31
N LEU A 99 8.40 4.36 2.13
CA LEU A 99 7.37 5.31 1.78
C LEU A 99 7.79 6.70 2.22
N LEU A 100 7.83 7.63 1.28
CA LEU A 100 7.97 9.05 1.56
C LEU A 100 6.64 9.73 1.24
N LEU A 101 6.03 10.39 2.23
CA LEU A 101 4.75 11.05 2.08
C LEU A 101 4.94 12.57 2.07
N TYR A 102 4.57 13.18 0.96
CA TYR A 102 4.42 14.63 0.82
C TYR A 102 2.95 15.00 0.92
N THR A 103 2.65 16.03 1.71
CA THR A 103 1.31 16.60 1.83
C THR A 103 1.35 18.10 1.53
N ALA A 104 0.23 18.60 1.02
CA ALA A 104 0.03 20.03 0.81
C ALA A 104 -1.45 20.38 0.96
N PRO A 105 -1.81 21.58 1.43
CA PRO A 105 -3.19 22.04 1.34
C PRO A 105 -3.58 22.23 -0.13
N ALA A 106 -4.80 21.86 -0.49
CA ALA A 106 -5.31 22.12 -1.83
C ALA A 106 -5.47 23.63 -2.06
N THR A 107 -5.21 24.07 -3.29
CA THR A 107 -5.36 25.47 -3.70
C THR A 107 -6.33 25.59 -4.87
N GLU A 108 -7.00 26.73 -5.01
CA GLU A 108 -7.92 27.00 -6.11
C GLU A 108 -7.21 27.27 -7.44
N GLY A 109 -5.93 27.55 -7.42
CA GLY A 109 -5.14 27.80 -8.63
C GLY A 109 -3.65 27.66 -8.36
N GLY A 110 -2.91 27.30 -9.42
CA GLY A 110 -1.47 27.06 -9.32
C GLY A 110 -1.11 25.77 -8.59
N LEU A 111 0.17 25.56 -8.37
CA LEU A 111 0.67 24.39 -7.65
C LEU A 111 0.64 24.65 -6.13
N PRO A 112 0.08 23.75 -5.34
CA PRO A 112 0.15 23.86 -3.90
C PRO A 112 1.59 23.71 -3.42
N LYS A 113 1.93 24.41 -2.35
CA LYS A 113 3.24 24.29 -1.70
C LYS A 113 3.17 23.19 -0.66
N ALA A 114 4.10 22.24 -0.73
CA ALA A 114 4.18 21.15 0.22
C ALA A 114 4.43 21.67 1.65
N ASP A 115 3.86 20.97 2.62
CA ASP A 115 4.12 21.19 4.03
C ASP A 115 5.61 21.00 4.34
N ALA A 116 6.12 21.73 5.30
CA ALA A 116 7.53 21.61 5.72
C ALA A 116 7.83 20.23 6.31
N LYS A 117 6.85 19.65 7.03
CA LYS A 117 7.00 18.33 7.63
C LYS A 117 6.63 17.23 6.64
N GLN A 118 7.54 16.29 6.47
CA GLN A 118 7.36 15.10 5.67
C GLN A 118 7.44 13.85 6.55
N LEU A 119 6.89 12.74 6.09
CA LEU A 119 6.93 11.47 6.79
C LEU A 119 7.69 10.44 5.97
N LEU A 120 8.64 9.78 6.61
CA LEU A 120 9.34 8.63 6.04
C LEU A 120 8.96 7.39 6.84
N GLY A 121 8.43 6.40 6.14
CA GLY A 121 7.97 5.16 6.75
C GLY A 121 8.27 3.96 5.89
N ALA A 122 7.64 2.86 6.26
CA ALA A 122 7.76 1.60 5.56
C ALA A 122 6.42 0.84 5.61
N PHE A 123 6.26 -0.10 4.68
CA PHE A 123 5.22 -1.10 4.74
C PHE A 123 5.83 -2.49 4.78
N ASP A 124 5.23 -3.35 5.61
CA ASP A 124 5.41 -4.79 5.59
C ASP A 124 4.10 -5.39 5.10
N ASP A 125 4.18 -6.15 4.01
CA ASP A 125 3.01 -6.67 3.32
C ASP A 125 3.00 -8.18 3.29
N ARG A 126 1.80 -8.75 3.48
CA ARG A 126 1.49 -10.12 3.08
C ARG A 126 0.53 -10.04 1.91
N ILE A 127 0.92 -10.67 0.81
CA ILE A 127 0.21 -10.61 -0.46
C ILE A 127 -0.13 -12.03 -0.87
N VAL A 128 -1.37 -12.25 -1.30
CA VAL A 128 -1.85 -13.57 -1.69
C VAL A 128 -2.55 -13.51 -3.04
N ARG A 129 -2.53 -14.62 -3.77
CA ARG A 129 -3.37 -14.78 -4.95
C ARG A 129 -4.78 -15.13 -4.50
N ASP A 130 -5.74 -14.26 -4.80
CA ASP A 130 -7.13 -14.44 -4.41
C ASP A 130 -7.86 -15.42 -5.36
N GLY A 131 -9.09 -15.78 -5.01
CA GLY A 131 -9.88 -16.72 -5.78
C GLY A 131 -10.16 -16.32 -7.24
N ASP A 132 -10.07 -15.01 -7.55
CA ASP A 132 -10.17 -14.46 -8.90
C ASP A 132 -8.84 -14.52 -9.69
N GLY A 133 -7.78 -15.07 -9.10
CA GLY A 133 -6.45 -15.16 -9.69
C GLY A 133 -5.60 -13.90 -9.56
N MET A 134 -6.13 -12.84 -8.96
CA MET A 134 -5.43 -11.57 -8.76
C MET A 134 -4.65 -11.56 -7.45
N TRP A 135 -3.47 -10.93 -7.47
CA TRP A 135 -2.69 -10.71 -6.26
C TRP A 135 -3.28 -9.54 -5.47
N LYS A 136 -3.50 -9.75 -4.17
CA LYS A 136 -4.13 -8.77 -3.26
C LYS A 136 -3.44 -8.78 -1.90
N PHE A 137 -3.53 -7.67 -1.19
CA PHE A 137 -3.05 -7.61 0.18
C PHE A 137 -3.95 -8.43 1.11
N ARG A 138 -3.35 -9.33 1.86
CA ARG A 138 -3.98 -9.93 3.04
C ARG A 138 -3.80 -9.02 4.24
N GLU A 139 -2.59 -8.51 4.42
CA GLU A 139 -2.27 -7.50 5.44
C GLU A 139 -1.26 -6.52 4.87
N ARG A 140 -1.51 -5.25 5.09
CA ARG A 140 -0.57 -4.19 4.79
C ARG A 140 -0.33 -3.39 6.07
N ARG A 141 0.88 -3.52 6.65
CA ARG A 141 1.26 -2.89 7.90
C ARG A 141 2.24 -1.75 7.67
N GLY A 142 1.81 -0.54 8.01
CA GLY A 142 2.65 0.66 7.96
C GLY A 142 3.36 0.92 9.28
N SER A 143 4.51 1.57 9.19
CA SER A 143 5.29 2.08 10.32
C SER A 143 5.98 3.37 9.93
N LEU A 144 6.31 4.21 10.91
CA LEU A 144 7.11 5.41 10.69
C LEU A 144 8.54 5.17 11.14
N ALA A 145 9.50 5.59 10.31
CA ALA A 145 10.91 5.60 10.65
C ALA A 145 11.33 6.94 11.25
N MET A 146 10.87 8.05 10.65
CA MET A 146 11.22 9.39 11.07
C MET A 146 10.30 10.45 10.48
N THR A 147 10.32 11.64 11.04
CA THR A 147 9.80 12.85 10.41
C THR A 147 10.95 13.64 9.81
N ILE A 148 10.66 14.35 8.71
CA ILE A 148 11.63 15.19 8.01
C ILE A 148 11.08 16.62 8.00
N GLY A 149 11.89 17.58 8.40
CA GLY A 149 11.53 19.00 8.42
C GLY A 149 10.53 19.37 9.52
N GLY A 150 10.14 20.60 9.54
CA GLY A 150 9.07 21.14 10.38
C GLY A 150 9.21 21.01 11.86
#